data_8b2b770461ce7197ac029617a934d222
#
_entry.id   8b2b770461ce7197ac029617a934d222
#
_cell.length_a   1.000
_cell.length_b   1.000
_cell.length_c   1.000
_cell.angle_alpha   90.00
_cell.angle_beta   90.00
_cell.angle_gamma   90.00
#
_symmetry.space_group_name_H-M   'P 1'
#
loop_
_entity.id
_entity.type
_entity.pdbx_description
1 polymer ?
#
loop_
_entity_poly.entity_id
_entity_poly.type
_entity_poly.pdbx_seq_one_letter_code
_entity_poly.pdbx_strand_id
1 'polypeptide(L)'
;MRGILEADSLDGAVHAVRRAERAIPANIMLTTPQGPADLEVTLERVDVLHDDGCGRVTHANHCRHPELANINQQFPELIQSHERQRRIDELLDLPHQQPSLEEVKQALRDHDGHPHSICRHKNDDPKTGFWETTFSVIIEPAARRMHVSRGTPCQNPYEIYELR
;
A
#
# COMPACT_ATOMS: atom_id res chain seq x y z
N MET A 1 12.48 -4.07 10.28
CA MET A 1 11.47 -3.03 10.63
C MET A 1 12.02 -2.00 11.62
N ARG A 2 12.54 -2.37 12.82
CA ARG A 2 13.03 -1.41 13.81
C ARG A 2 14.05 -0.41 13.25
N GLY A 3 15.07 -0.85 12.50
CA GLY A 3 16.07 0.03 11.92
C GLY A 3 15.55 1.05 10.92
N ILE A 4 14.36 0.80 10.31
CA ILE A 4 13.68 1.80 9.47
C ILE A 4 13.15 2.93 10.34
N LEU A 5 12.52 2.58 11.48
CA LEU A 5 11.90 3.56 12.39
C LEU A 5 12.95 4.38 13.16
N GLU A 6 14.17 3.88 13.26
CA GLU A 6 15.30 4.56 13.91
C GLU A 6 16.10 5.44 12.93
N ALA A 7 15.78 5.36 11.62
CA ALA A 7 16.46 6.16 10.61
C ALA A 7 15.91 7.59 10.58
N ASP A 8 16.78 8.55 10.37
CA ASP A 8 16.47 9.99 10.27
C ASP A 8 16.34 10.49 8.81
N SER A 9 16.52 9.59 7.85
CA SER A 9 16.44 9.87 6.42
C SER A 9 15.93 8.68 5.62
N LEU A 10 15.43 8.94 4.40
CA LEU A 10 15.04 7.88 3.48
C LEU A 10 16.21 6.95 3.15
N ASP A 11 17.38 7.51 2.87
CA ASP A 11 18.59 6.70 2.59
C ASP A 11 18.97 5.82 3.77
N GLY A 12 18.87 6.33 5.00
CA GLY A 12 19.10 5.58 6.22
C GLY A 12 18.12 4.41 6.37
N ALA A 13 16.84 4.65 6.09
CA ALA A 13 15.79 3.62 6.11
C ALA A 13 16.04 2.52 5.06
N VAL A 14 16.36 2.92 3.81
CA VAL A 14 16.72 2.00 2.72
C VAL A 14 17.96 1.18 3.09
N HIS A 15 18.98 1.84 3.64
CA HIS A 15 20.22 1.16 4.07
C HIS A 15 19.95 0.14 5.19
N ALA A 16 19.05 0.44 6.12
CA ALA A 16 18.65 -0.50 7.17
C ALA A 16 18.01 -1.77 6.59
N VAL A 17 17.20 -1.65 5.53
CA VAL A 17 16.62 -2.80 4.82
C VAL A 17 17.69 -3.58 4.05
N ARG A 18 18.59 -2.88 3.35
CA ARG A 18 19.66 -3.51 2.56
C ARG A 18 20.63 -4.33 3.39
N ARG A 19 20.92 -3.89 4.61
CA ARG A 19 21.82 -4.61 5.55
C ARG A 19 21.18 -5.82 6.21
N ALA A 20 19.86 -5.91 6.23
CA ALA A 20 19.18 -7.00 6.89
C ALA A 20 19.28 -8.30 6.08
N GLU A 21 19.49 -9.42 6.77
CA GLU A 21 19.24 -10.72 6.18
C GLU A 21 17.73 -10.89 5.96
N ARG A 22 17.35 -11.19 4.74
CA ARG A 22 15.96 -11.26 4.33
C ARG A 22 15.56 -12.71 4.05
N ALA A 23 14.55 -13.19 4.77
CA ALA A 23 14.03 -14.55 4.62
C ALA A 23 12.82 -14.62 3.66
N ILE A 24 12.15 -13.49 3.43
CA ILE A 24 10.97 -13.40 2.57
C ILE A 24 11.01 -12.10 1.77
N PRO A 25 10.42 -12.06 0.56
CA PRO A 25 10.13 -10.83 -0.15
C PRO A 25 9.11 -9.98 0.63
N ALA A 26 9.19 -8.67 0.46
CA ALA A 26 8.26 -7.74 1.10
C ALA A 26 8.07 -6.47 0.25
N ASN A 27 6.95 -5.83 0.42
CA ASN A 27 6.74 -4.45 0.03
C ASN A 27 6.68 -3.58 1.28
N ILE A 28 7.37 -2.44 1.28
CA ILE A 28 7.45 -1.53 2.42
C ILE A 28 7.24 -0.11 1.96
N MET A 29 6.06 0.43 2.24
CA MET A 29 5.77 1.84 1.97
C MET A 29 6.26 2.71 3.11
N LEU A 30 6.90 3.82 2.77
CA LEU A 30 7.49 4.77 3.71
C LEU A 30 6.91 6.16 3.50
N THR A 31 6.59 6.83 4.60
CA THR A 31 6.35 8.28 4.64
C THR A 31 7.51 8.92 5.36
N THR A 32 8.21 9.82 4.68
CA THR A 32 9.42 10.49 5.22
C THR A 32 9.36 11.99 5.02
N PRO A 33 10.17 12.79 5.73
CA PRO A 33 10.30 14.22 5.46
C PRO A 33 10.78 14.57 4.04
N GLN A 34 11.43 13.62 3.35
CA GLN A 34 11.88 13.75 1.98
C GLN A 34 10.83 13.34 0.94
N GLY A 35 9.64 12.96 1.39
CA GLY A 35 8.54 12.48 0.56
C GLY A 35 8.25 11.00 0.76
N PRO A 36 7.20 10.49 0.10
CA PRO A 36 6.84 9.08 0.13
C PRO A 36 7.81 8.25 -0.72
N ALA A 37 8.01 7.02 -0.32
CA ALA A 37 8.73 6.03 -1.11
C ALA A 37 8.15 4.63 -0.88
N ASP A 38 8.35 3.75 -1.84
CA ASP A 38 7.99 2.35 -1.73
C ASP A 38 9.21 1.47 -2.02
N LEU A 39 9.44 0.49 -1.17
CA LEU A 39 10.54 -0.44 -1.30
C LEU A 39 10.01 -1.80 -1.74
N GLU A 40 10.35 -2.20 -2.95
CA GLU A 40 10.15 -3.56 -3.41
C GLU A 40 11.38 -4.40 -3.05
N VAL A 41 11.19 -5.31 -2.11
CA VAL A 41 12.26 -6.06 -1.45
C VAL A 41 12.18 -7.53 -1.85
N THR A 42 13.25 -8.03 -2.45
CA THR A 42 13.47 -9.47 -2.67
C THR A 42 14.55 -10.00 -1.72
N LEU A 43 14.86 -11.27 -1.79
CA LEU A 43 15.94 -11.86 -1.00
C LEU A 43 17.30 -11.22 -1.35
N GLU A 44 17.49 -10.83 -2.61
CA GLU A 44 18.77 -10.40 -3.16
C GLU A 44 18.90 -8.88 -3.29
N ARG A 45 17.78 -8.16 -3.50
CA ARG A 45 17.82 -6.73 -3.82
C ARG A 45 16.71 -5.94 -3.15
N VAL A 46 16.92 -4.63 -3.08
CA VAL A 46 15.95 -3.63 -2.61
C VAL A 46 15.88 -2.53 -3.66
N ASP A 47 14.75 -2.45 -4.33
CA ASP A 47 14.45 -1.43 -5.31
C ASP A 47 13.54 -0.37 -4.71
N VAL A 48 13.78 0.89 -5.08
CA VAL A 48 13.07 2.03 -4.50
C VAL A 48 12.23 2.68 -5.59
N LEU A 49 10.93 2.74 -5.38
CA LEU A 49 10.01 3.53 -6.17
C LEU A 49 9.82 4.88 -5.46
N HIS A 50 10.13 5.93 -6.15
CA HIS A 50 9.93 7.29 -5.68
C HIS A 50 8.61 7.86 -6.19
N ASP A 51 8.14 8.88 -5.51
CA ASP A 51 7.12 9.78 -5.99
C ASP A 51 7.50 10.34 -7.37
N ASP A 52 6.54 10.39 -8.27
CA ASP A 52 6.67 10.96 -9.62
C ASP A 52 6.50 12.50 -9.67
N GLY A 53 6.52 13.16 -8.52
CA GLY A 53 6.30 14.58 -8.36
C GLY A 53 4.87 14.97 -7.94
N CYS A 54 4.00 13.98 -7.76
CA CYS A 54 2.62 14.20 -7.28
C CYS A 54 2.49 14.15 -5.75
N GLY A 55 3.58 13.89 -5.02
CA GLY A 55 3.58 13.77 -3.56
C GLY A 55 2.95 12.49 -3.03
N ARG A 56 2.78 11.47 -3.88
CA ARG A 56 2.18 10.18 -3.50
C ARG A 56 2.88 9.01 -4.16
N VAL A 57 2.82 7.88 -3.49
CA VAL A 57 3.16 6.57 -4.04
C VAL A 57 2.03 5.61 -3.69
N THR A 58 1.62 4.81 -4.64
CA THR A 58 0.62 3.76 -4.47
C THR A 58 1.24 2.41 -4.80
N HIS A 59 0.77 1.35 -4.15
CA HIS A 59 1.22 -0.01 -4.43
C HIS A 59 0.12 -1.02 -4.11
N ALA A 60 -0.02 -2.03 -4.95
CA ALA A 60 -0.87 -3.18 -4.69
C ALA A 60 0.00 -4.43 -4.40
N ASN A 61 -0.26 -5.56 -5.06
CA ASN A 61 0.44 -6.81 -4.73
C ASN A 61 1.41 -7.29 -5.84
N HIS A 62 1.58 -6.53 -6.92
CA HIS A 62 2.52 -6.86 -7.99
C HIS A 62 3.72 -5.91 -7.97
N CYS A 63 4.87 -6.38 -8.44
CA CYS A 63 6.04 -5.54 -8.56
C CYS A 63 5.83 -4.46 -9.64
N ARG A 64 6.16 -3.22 -9.32
CA ARG A 64 6.10 -2.06 -10.23
C ARG A 64 7.47 -1.69 -10.79
N HIS A 65 8.54 -2.02 -10.06
CA HIS A 65 9.88 -1.72 -10.52
C HIS A 65 10.21 -2.52 -11.79
N PRO A 66 10.72 -1.88 -12.88
CA PRO A 66 10.94 -2.55 -14.17
C PRO A 66 11.82 -3.80 -14.07
N GLU A 67 12.83 -3.77 -13.21
CA GLU A 67 13.75 -4.88 -12.99
C GLU A 67 13.10 -6.10 -12.30
N LEU A 68 11.93 -5.92 -11.70
CA LEU A 68 11.17 -6.96 -11.01
C LEU A 68 9.92 -7.39 -11.77
N ALA A 69 9.63 -6.78 -12.92
CA ALA A 69 8.42 -7.04 -13.70
C ALA A 69 8.23 -8.53 -14.05
N ASN A 70 9.34 -9.27 -14.27
CA ASN A 70 9.30 -10.69 -14.58
C ASN A 70 8.77 -11.55 -13.42
N ILE A 71 8.83 -11.09 -12.20
CA ILE A 71 8.29 -11.80 -11.03
C ILE A 71 6.77 -11.91 -11.12
N ASN A 72 6.11 -10.89 -11.66
CA ASN A 72 4.65 -10.85 -11.80
C ASN A 72 4.12 -11.98 -12.70
N GLN A 73 4.92 -12.44 -13.68
CA GLN A 73 4.54 -13.51 -14.58
C GLN A 73 4.41 -14.87 -13.88
N GLN A 74 5.03 -15.04 -12.72
CA GLN A 74 4.98 -16.27 -11.94
C GLN A 74 3.67 -16.42 -11.18
N PHE A 75 2.94 -15.30 -10.91
CA PHE A 75 1.73 -15.29 -10.10
C PHE A 75 0.62 -14.41 -10.72
N PRO A 76 0.26 -14.61 -12.01
CA PRO A 76 -0.58 -13.65 -12.73
C PRO A 76 -2.02 -13.56 -12.21
N GLU A 77 -2.53 -14.62 -11.55
CA GLU A 77 -3.95 -14.73 -11.22
C GLU A 77 -4.25 -14.67 -9.72
N LEU A 78 -3.25 -14.88 -8.86
CA LEU A 78 -3.49 -15.04 -7.43
C LEU A 78 -3.91 -13.74 -6.73
N ILE A 79 -3.56 -12.60 -7.28
CA ILE A 79 -3.62 -11.35 -6.53
C ILE A 79 -4.56 -10.34 -7.16
N GLN A 80 -4.86 -10.49 -8.46
CA GLN A 80 -5.76 -9.59 -9.20
C GLN A 80 -5.45 -8.11 -8.87
N SER A 81 -4.16 -7.80 -8.95
CA SER A 81 -3.58 -6.63 -8.34
C SER A 81 -3.59 -5.41 -9.27
N HIS A 82 -3.51 -5.67 -10.59
CA HIS A 82 -3.36 -4.61 -11.59
C HIS A 82 -4.59 -3.69 -11.65
N GLU A 83 -5.78 -4.28 -11.61
CA GLU A 83 -7.05 -3.51 -11.63
C GLU A 83 -7.17 -2.63 -10.39
N ARG A 84 -6.83 -3.16 -9.21
CA ARG A 84 -6.85 -2.38 -7.96
C ARG A 84 -5.80 -1.27 -7.96
N GLN A 85 -4.62 -1.54 -8.52
CA GLN A 85 -3.59 -0.52 -8.67
C GLN A 85 -4.05 0.61 -9.58
N ARG A 86 -4.54 0.28 -10.77
CA ARG A 86 -5.08 1.27 -11.70
C ARG A 86 -6.20 2.09 -11.06
N ARG A 87 -7.12 1.41 -10.35
CA ARG A 87 -8.26 2.07 -9.73
C ARG A 87 -7.86 3.03 -8.60
N ILE A 88 -6.92 2.65 -7.74
CA ILE A 88 -6.46 3.57 -6.68
C ILE A 88 -5.69 4.77 -7.27
N ASP A 89 -4.93 4.55 -8.32
CA ASP A 89 -4.25 5.63 -9.03
C ASP A 89 -5.27 6.63 -9.61
N GLU A 90 -6.34 6.15 -10.25
CA GLU A 90 -7.43 6.98 -10.77
C GLU A 90 -8.16 7.77 -9.67
N LEU A 91 -8.51 7.11 -8.58
CA LEU A 91 -9.25 7.73 -7.47
C LEU A 91 -8.44 8.80 -6.74
N LEU A 92 -7.12 8.66 -6.70
CA LEU A 92 -6.23 9.60 -6.03
C LEU A 92 -5.55 10.58 -7.01
N ASP A 93 -5.83 10.48 -8.31
CA ASP A 93 -5.31 11.43 -9.32
C ASP A 93 -6.11 12.75 -9.30
N LEU A 94 -5.96 13.47 -8.20
CA LEU A 94 -6.60 14.76 -7.99
C LEU A 94 -5.70 15.86 -8.54
N PRO A 95 -6.15 16.65 -9.53
CA PRO A 95 -5.33 17.68 -10.11
C PRO A 95 -4.89 18.70 -9.04
N HIS A 96 -3.60 18.80 -8.84
CA HIS A 96 -2.92 19.79 -7.98
C HIS A 96 -3.28 19.75 -6.47
N GLN A 97 -3.86 18.66 -5.97
CA GLN A 97 -4.20 18.53 -4.55
C GLN A 97 -3.73 17.20 -3.96
N GLN A 98 -3.25 17.27 -2.74
CA GLN A 98 -3.12 16.09 -1.91
C GLN A 98 -4.51 15.62 -1.49
N PRO A 99 -4.82 14.31 -1.57
CA PRO A 99 -6.12 13.81 -1.15
C PRO A 99 -6.35 14.09 0.33
N SER A 100 -7.55 14.56 0.65
CA SER A 100 -8.01 14.68 2.03
C SER A 100 -8.21 13.30 2.67
N LEU A 101 -8.25 13.25 3.99
CA LEU A 101 -8.54 12.03 4.74
C LEU A 101 -9.83 11.34 4.28
N GLU A 102 -10.87 12.11 3.99
CA GLU A 102 -12.16 11.55 3.53
C GLU A 102 -12.08 11.00 2.10
N GLU A 103 -11.34 11.64 1.21
CA GLU A 103 -11.10 11.10 -0.14
C GLU A 103 -10.31 9.79 -0.09
N VAL A 104 -9.30 9.70 0.78
CA VAL A 104 -8.58 8.43 1.00
C VAL A 104 -9.52 7.36 1.56
N LYS A 105 -10.38 7.68 2.54
CA LYS A 105 -11.37 6.73 3.06
C LYS A 105 -12.36 6.29 1.98
N GLN A 106 -12.80 7.19 1.10
CA GLN A 106 -13.69 6.84 -0.01
C GLN A 106 -12.99 5.93 -1.01
N ALA A 107 -11.74 6.22 -1.37
CA ALA A 107 -10.96 5.37 -2.24
C ALA A 107 -10.78 3.95 -1.66
N LEU A 108 -10.55 3.83 -0.35
CA LEU A 108 -10.43 2.53 0.32
C LEU A 108 -11.77 1.77 0.44
N ARG A 109 -12.91 2.45 0.25
CA ARG A 109 -14.27 1.87 0.22
C ARG A 109 -14.75 1.51 -1.18
N ASP A 110 -13.96 1.79 -2.20
CA ASP A 110 -14.37 1.63 -3.60
C ASP A 110 -14.64 0.16 -3.96
N HIS A 111 -15.76 -0.06 -4.67
CA HIS A 111 -16.21 -1.38 -5.12
C HIS A 111 -16.17 -1.56 -6.64
N ASP A 112 -15.73 -0.55 -7.37
CA ASP A 112 -15.61 -0.67 -8.82
C ASP A 112 -14.65 -1.80 -9.18
N GLY A 113 -15.01 -2.57 -10.20
CA GLY A 113 -14.30 -3.78 -10.56
C GLY A 113 -14.59 -5.01 -9.69
N HIS A 114 -15.69 -5.00 -8.88
CA HIS A 114 -16.11 -6.20 -8.12
C HIS A 114 -16.13 -7.45 -9.02
N PRO A 115 -15.59 -8.62 -8.60
CA PRO A 115 -15.12 -8.96 -7.25
C PRO A 115 -13.67 -8.57 -6.95
N HIS A 116 -12.98 -7.88 -7.85
CA HIS A 116 -11.56 -7.53 -7.74
C HIS A 116 -11.33 -6.08 -7.29
N SER A 117 -12.29 -5.51 -6.60
CA SER A 117 -12.29 -4.13 -6.10
C SER A 117 -11.24 -3.87 -4.99
N ILE A 118 -11.00 -2.60 -4.67
CA ILE A 118 -10.16 -2.15 -3.56
C ILE A 118 -10.75 -2.65 -2.23
N CYS A 119 -12.02 -2.31 -1.96
CA CYS A 119 -12.77 -2.89 -0.86
C CYS A 119 -13.36 -4.22 -1.32
N ARG A 120 -12.70 -5.30 -0.99
CA ARG A 120 -13.03 -6.63 -1.45
C ARG A 120 -14.02 -7.33 -0.52
N HIS A 121 -14.99 -8.01 -1.10
CA HIS A 121 -15.97 -8.84 -0.38
C HIS A 121 -15.91 -10.29 -0.84
N LYS A 122 -16.32 -11.19 0.05
CA LYS A 122 -16.55 -12.61 -0.31
C LYS A 122 -17.57 -12.70 -1.43
N ASN A 123 -17.38 -13.68 -2.29
CA ASN A 123 -18.26 -13.98 -3.40
C ASN A 123 -18.23 -15.48 -3.73
N ASP A 124 -18.98 -15.91 -4.73
CA ASP A 124 -19.16 -17.33 -5.07
C ASP A 124 -18.07 -17.92 -5.96
N ASP A 125 -16.98 -17.16 -6.26
CA ASP A 125 -15.87 -17.70 -7.03
C ASP A 125 -15.15 -18.79 -6.25
N PRO A 126 -15.05 -20.03 -6.80
CA PRO A 126 -14.52 -21.18 -6.06
C PRO A 126 -13.01 -21.07 -5.77
N LYS A 127 -12.27 -20.20 -6.48
CA LYS A 127 -10.83 -20.05 -6.32
C LYS A 127 -10.45 -18.86 -5.45
N THR A 128 -11.18 -17.76 -5.57
CA THR A 128 -10.80 -16.47 -4.98
C THR A 128 -11.90 -15.82 -4.16
N GLY A 129 -13.11 -16.40 -4.16
CA GLY A 129 -14.28 -15.81 -3.51
C GLY A 129 -14.21 -15.71 -1.98
N PHE A 130 -13.29 -16.45 -1.34
CA PHE A 130 -13.08 -16.38 0.11
C PHE A 130 -12.25 -15.15 0.54
N TRP A 131 -11.67 -14.42 -0.40
CA TRP A 131 -10.85 -13.25 -0.08
C TRP A 131 -11.72 -12.04 0.19
N GLU A 132 -11.43 -11.38 1.29
CA GLU A 132 -12.09 -10.12 1.66
C GLU A 132 -11.11 -9.16 2.33
N THR A 133 -11.44 -7.89 2.33
CA THR A 133 -10.74 -6.86 3.09
C THR A 133 -11.04 -7.07 4.58
N THR A 134 -10.04 -7.46 5.35
CA THR A 134 -10.19 -7.78 6.77
C THR A 134 -10.00 -6.59 7.69
N PHE A 135 -9.30 -5.56 7.23
CA PHE A 135 -9.14 -4.26 7.90
C PHE A 135 -8.62 -3.21 6.93
N SER A 136 -8.76 -1.96 7.31
CA SER A 136 -8.17 -0.82 6.62
C SER A 136 -7.52 0.12 7.64
N VAL A 137 -6.34 0.62 7.33
CA VAL A 137 -5.56 1.50 8.20
C VAL A 137 -5.14 2.76 7.46
N ILE A 138 -5.31 3.92 8.09
CA ILE A 138 -4.78 5.19 7.62
C ILE A 138 -3.95 5.78 8.76
N ILE A 139 -2.73 6.18 8.48
CA ILE A 139 -1.81 6.76 9.45
C ILE A 139 -1.52 8.21 9.06
N GLU A 140 -1.73 9.12 9.99
CA GLU A 140 -1.36 10.54 9.91
C GLU A 140 -0.16 10.79 10.83
N PRO A 141 1.09 10.63 10.35
CA PRO A 141 2.27 10.70 11.20
C PRO A 141 2.42 12.06 11.91
N ALA A 142 2.19 13.16 11.18
CA ALA A 142 2.28 14.51 11.74
C ALA A 142 1.25 14.77 12.83
N ALA A 143 0.07 14.18 12.71
CA ALA A 143 -1.00 14.29 13.71
C ALA A 143 -0.90 13.22 14.81
N ARG A 144 0.05 12.27 14.70
CA ARG A 144 0.21 11.11 15.59
C ARG A 144 -1.10 10.31 15.75
N ARG A 145 -1.83 10.16 14.66
CA ARG A 145 -3.11 9.45 14.63
C ARG A 145 -3.09 8.27 13.68
N MET A 146 -3.81 7.24 14.05
CA MET A 146 -4.08 6.07 13.23
C MET A 146 -5.58 5.82 13.21
N HIS A 147 -6.14 5.67 12.03
CA HIS A 147 -7.53 5.32 11.80
C HIS A 147 -7.58 3.85 11.39
N VAL A 148 -8.38 3.05 12.05
CA VAL A 148 -8.51 1.60 11.79
C VAL A 148 -9.97 1.25 11.59
N SER A 149 -10.31 0.69 10.43
CA SER A 149 -11.57 0.02 10.20
C SER A 149 -11.37 -1.48 10.36
N ARG A 150 -12.06 -2.10 11.28
CA ARG A 150 -12.02 -3.56 11.50
C ARG A 150 -13.07 -4.24 10.63
N GLY A 151 -12.62 -4.99 9.66
CA GLY A 151 -13.44 -5.52 8.58
C GLY A 151 -13.41 -4.62 7.35
N THR A 152 -14.38 -4.81 6.46
CA THR A 152 -14.51 -4.01 5.24
C THR A 152 -14.82 -2.54 5.56
N PRO A 153 -14.05 -1.57 5.07
CA PRO A 153 -14.21 -0.16 5.45
C PRO A 153 -15.51 0.48 4.95
N CYS A 154 -16.19 -0.13 3.98
CA CYS A 154 -17.51 0.31 3.52
C CYS A 154 -18.63 0.02 4.53
N GLN A 155 -18.47 -1.00 5.37
CA GLN A 155 -19.46 -1.45 6.35
C GLN A 155 -19.09 -1.10 7.79
N ASN A 156 -17.84 -0.75 8.03
CA ASN A 156 -17.33 -0.53 9.37
C ASN A 156 -16.75 0.88 9.51
N PRO A 157 -16.99 1.58 10.63
CA PRO A 157 -16.40 2.88 10.89
C PRO A 157 -14.89 2.78 11.12
N TYR A 158 -14.19 3.90 10.93
CA TYR A 158 -12.81 4.04 11.36
C TYR A 158 -12.75 4.46 12.82
N GLU A 159 -12.16 3.64 13.66
CA GLU A 159 -11.78 3.97 15.04
C GLU A 159 -10.47 4.78 15.01
N ILE A 160 -10.36 5.79 15.87
CA ILE A 160 -9.20 6.68 15.93
C ILE A 160 -8.34 6.31 17.15
N TYR A 161 -7.06 6.10 16.90
CA TYR A 161 -6.04 5.85 17.92
C TYR A 161 -5.02 6.97 17.90
N GLU A 162 -4.78 7.58 19.03
CA GLU A 162 -3.78 8.66 19.21
C GLU A 162 -2.54 8.13 19.90
N LEU A 163 -1.37 8.46 19.36
CA LEU A 163 -0.10 8.19 20.00
C LEU A 163 0.18 9.28 21.04
N ARG A 164 0.30 8.88 22.27
CA ARG A 164 0.61 9.76 23.41
C ARG A 164 2.11 9.96 23.58
#